data_0c419466b4a6e0aa02f3b93287c6c325
#
_entry.id   0c419466b4a6e0aa02f3b93287c6c325
#
_cell.length_a   1.000
_cell.length_b   1.000
_cell.length_c   1.000
_cell.angle_alpha   90.00
_cell.angle_beta   90.00
_cell.angle_gamma   90.00
#
_symmetry.space_group_name_H-M   'P 1'
#
loop_
_entity.id
_entity.type
_entity.pdbx_description
1 polymer ?
#
loop_
_entity_poly.entity_id
_entity_poly.type
_entity_poly.pdbx_seq_one_letter_code
_entity_poly.pdbx_strand_id
1 'polypeptide(L)'
;MLFVPLPFVAALLLLILLVQMSLREQAASRHFRILVLLLCVLATVIGVRWGYGIERVLPAQAILASAVGPMAWVCFATFVAEPGNRSAYRFWPHILPPLLVTLLAVASPQWLDLTLIAIFACYAVALGRRAWGGTDALDLARFDDAPLVHRSLQIMAATLLLAVIADSLIALDLRVFDGSYAATIVTVATIPLVLLLGAGAAIASRAPPPREPEAVQPAPASDDDTHIVARLAQLMQTQGLYRDHELNLSRLARRAGIPARHLSKAVNIVCGKNLSQYVNDFRIAEACRLLEKADIAVTTIVYDVGFLTKSNFNREFRRVTGMNPTEWRSCRMGGPVQVDSASRGFP
;
A
#
# COMPACT_ATOMS: atom_id res chain seq x y z
N MET A 1 -39.88 18.64 -11.95
CA MET A 1 -38.94 17.57 -12.32
C MET A 1 -38.08 17.23 -11.11
N LEU A 2 -38.04 15.97 -10.67
CA LEU A 2 -37.12 15.55 -9.62
C LEU A 2 -35.71 15.58 -10.19
N PHE A 3 -34.93 16.59 -9.82
CA PHE A 3 -33.51 16.67 -10.18
C PHE A 3 -32.71 16.00 -9.07
N VAL A 4 -32.04 14.90 -9.41
CA VAL A 4 -31.10 14.20 -8.49
C VAL A 4 -29.68 14.60 -8.87
N PRO A 5 -28.99 15.38 -8.05
CA PRO A 5 -27.60 15.73 -8.31
C PRO A 5 -26.70 14.48 -8.41
N LEU A 6 -25.78 14.47 -9.37
CA LEU A 6 -24.89 13.34 -9.64
C LEU A 6 -24.08 12.85 -8.42
N PRO A 7 -23.64 13.71 -7.49
CA PRO A 7 -22.97 13.25 -6.26
C PRO A 7 -23.81 12.28 -5.40
N PHE A 8 -25.14 12.37 -5.42
CA PHE A 8 -25.98 11.40 -4.71
C PHE A 8 -25.98 10.01 -5.37
N VAL A 9 -25.87 9.97 -6.70
CA VAL A 9 -25.69 8.69 -7.42
C VAL A 9 -24.37 8.07 -7.04
N ALA A 10 -23.31 8.89 -6.93
CA ALA A 10 -22.01 8.47 -6.44
C ALA A 10 -22.08 7.92 -5.01
N ALA A 11 -22.76 8.62 -4.10
CA ALA A 11 -22.97 8.18 -2.73
C ALA A 11 -23.71 6.85 -2.65
N LEU A 12 -24.75 6.68 -3.47
CA LEU A 12 -25.51 5.43 -3.55
C LEU A 12 -24.65 4.25 -4.01
N LEU A 13 -23.85 4.45 -5.07
CA LEU A 13 -22.93 3.41 -5.56
C LEU A 13 -21.88 3.02 -4.50
N LEU A 14 -21.31 3.99 -3.78
CA LEU A 14 -20.39 3.75 -2.68
C LEU A 14 -21.07 3.03 -1.51
N LEU A 15 -22.33 3.36 -1.21
CA LEU A 15 -23.10 2.67 -0.19
C LEU A 15 -23.37 1.22 -0.57
N ILE A 16 -23.77 0.95 -1.81
CA ILE A 16 -23.96 -0.41 -2.33
C ILE A 16 -22.64 -1.20 -2.21
N LEU A 17 -21.52 -0.60 -2.58
CA LEU A 17 -20.21 -1.21 -2.45
C LEU A 17 -19.89 -1.54 -0.97
N LEU A 18 -20.17 -0.61 -0.05
CA LEU A 18 -19.95 -0.79 1.39
C LEU A 18 -20.79 -1.96 1.94
N VAL A 19 -22.06 -2.04 1.54
CA VAL A 19 -22.97 -3.13 1.91
C VAL A 19 -22.48 -4.46 1.35
N GLN A 20 -22.08 -4.52 0.08
CA GLN A 20 -21.51 -5.73 -0.53
C GLN A 20 -20.25 -6.20 0.19
N MET A 21 -19.36 -5.26 0.59
CA MET A 21 -18.16 -5.58 1.37
C MET A 21 -18.48 -6.09 2.77
N SER A 22 -19.60 -5.66 3.37
CA SER A 22 -20.03 -6.09 4.70
C SER A 22 -20.74 -7.46 4.67
N LEU A 23 -21.49 -7.76 3.61
CA LEU A 23 -22.22 -9.02 3.42
C LEU A 23 -21.31 -10.16 2.95
N ARG A 24 -20.30 -9.85 2.16
CA ARG A 24 -19.29 -10.83 1.82
C ARG A 24 -18.29 -10.83 2.97
N GLU A 25 -18.22 -11.87 3.77
CA GLU A 25 -17.20 -12.08 4.82
C GLU A 25 -15.75 -12.03 4.30
N GLN A 26 -15.56 -11.57 3.09
CA GLN A 26 -14.27 -11.22 2.51
C GLN A 26 -13.73 -10.01 3.26
N ALA A 27 -12.68 -10.25 4.02
CA ALA A 27 -12.04 -9.32 4.92
C ALA A 27 -11.40 -8.13 4.17
N ALA A 28 -12.22 -7.25 3.62
CA ALA A 28 -11.76 -5.90 3.29
C ALA A 28 -11.25 -5.25 4.57
N SER A 29 -10.05 -4.69 4.55
CA SER A 29 -9.44 -4.13 5.74
C SER A 29 -10.41 -3.11 6.38
N ARG A 30 -10.48 -3.08 7.71
CA ARG A 30 -11.32 -2.12 8.45
C ARG A 30 -11.11 -0.68 7.96
N HIS A 31 -9.86 -0.34 7.67
CA HIS A 31 -9.47 0.99 7.20
C HIS A 31 -10.07 1.31 5.82
N PHE A 32 -10.14 0.33 4.93
CA PHE A 32 -10.73 0.52 3.62
C PHE A 32 -12.24 0.73 3.69
N ARG A 33 -12.96 0.01 4.56
CA ARG A 33 -14.38 0.24 4.80
C ARG A 33 -14.66 1.65 5.35
N ILE A 34 -13.79 2.13 6.25
CA ILE A 34 -13.86 3.51 6.78
C ILE A 34 -13.62 4.53 5.66
N LEU A 35 -12.67 4.30 4.75
CA LEU A 35 -12.43 5.18 3.60
C LEU A 35 -13.66 5.25 2.69
N VAL A 36 -14.28 4.11 2.34
CA VAL A 36 -15.48 4.06 1.50
C VAL A 36 -16.66 4.78 2.19
N LEU A 37 -16.83 4.60 3.50
CA LEU A 37 -17.83 5.31 4.28
C LEU A 37 -17.60 6.83 4.27
N LEU A 38 -16.35 7.26 4.48
CA LEU A 38 -15.96 8.67 4.44
C LEU A 38 -16.29 9.29 3.07
N LEU A 39 -15.98 8.58 1.97
CA LEU A 39 -16.29 9.04 0.61
C LEU A 39 -17.81 9.08 0.33
N CYS A 40 -18.57 8.12 0.86
CA CYS A 40 -20.03 8.11 0.76
C CYS A 40 -20.64 9.34 1.45
N VAL A 41 -20.23 9.63 2.68
CA VAL A 41 -20.68 10.81 3.43
C VAL A 41 -20.25 12.09 2.73
N LEU A 42 -19.00 12.17 2.26
CA LEU A 42 -18.50 13.35 1.53
C LEU A 42 -19.28 13.59 0.25
N ALA A 43 -19.55 12.56 -0.55
CA ALA A 43 -20.36 12.68 -1.78
C ALA A 43 -21.79 13.17 -1.47
N THR A 44 -22.39 12.71 -0.36
CA THR A 44 -23.69 13.18 0.09
C THR A 44 -23.65 14.67 0.44
N VAL A 45 -22.65 15.12 1.19
CA VAL A 45 -22.47 16.54 1.57
C VAL A 45 -22.22 17.41 0.35
N ILE A 46 -21.43 16.95 -0.63
CA ILE A 46 -21.21 17.62 -1.92
C ILE A 46 -22.54 17.76 -2.67
N GLY A 47 -23.36 16.70 -2.71
CA GLY A 47 -24.68 16.72 -3.35
C GLY A 47 -25.63 17.71 -2.68
N VAL A 48 -25.61 17.82 -1.36
CA VAL A 48 -26.41 18.81 -0.60
C VAL A 48 -25.96 20.23 -0.93
N ARG A 49 -24.66 20.48 -0.93
CA ARG A 49 -24.12 21.82 -1.21
C ARG A 49 -24.43 22.28 -2.64
N TRP A 50 -23.98 21.51 -3.62
CA TRP A 50 -24.02 21.92 -5.03
C TRP A 50 -25.36 21.61 -5.71
N GLY A 51 -26.12 20.62 -5.21
CA GLY A 51 -27.42 20.28 -5.76
C GLY A 51 -28.57 21.13 -5.25
N TYR A 52 -28.49 21.54 -3.98
CA TYR A 52 -29.54 22.32 -3.32
C TYR A 52 -29.08 23.73 -2.86
N GLY A 53 -27.84 24.13 -3.15
CA GLY A 53 -27.31 25.44 -2.82
C GLY A 53 -27.14 25.70 -1.32
N ILE A 54 -26.99 24.64 -0.50
CA ILE A 54 -26.89 24.79 0.95
C ILE A 54 -25.42 25.03 1.34
N GLU A 55 -25.01 26.29 1.41
CA GLU A 55 -23.61 26.66 1.73
C GLU A 55 -23.19 26.38 3.18
N ARG A 56 -24.16 26.26 4.10
CA ARG A 56 -23.90 25.97 5.53
C ARG A 56 -23.12 24.68 5.76
N VAL A 57 -23.10 23.75 4.80
CA VAL A 57 -22.37 22.49 4.90
C VAL A 57 -20.89 22.60 4.46
N LEU A 58 -20.45 23.79 4.00
CA LEU A 58 -19.06 24.01 3.54
C LEU A 58 -18.01 23.60 4.58
N PRO A 59 -18.09 23.99 5.86
CA PRO A 59 -17.08 23.57 6.85
C PRO A 59 -17.04 22.05 7.04
N ALA A 60 -18.20 21.40 7.08
CA ALA A 60 -18.29 19.94 7.21
C ALA A 60 -17.69 19.24 5.97
N GLN A 61 -17.98 19.76 4.77
CA GLN A 61 -17.40 19.26 3.52
C GLN A 61 -15.87 19.37 3.55
N ALA A 62 -15.31 20.52 3.94
CA ALA A 62 -13.88 20.74 3.97
C ALA A 62 -13.16 19.82 4.96
N ILE A 63 -13.73 19.62 6.15
CA ILE A 63 -13.18 18.71 7.18
C ILE A 63 -13.19 17.26 6.66
N LEU A 64 -14.30 16.79 6.10
CA LEU A 64 -14.40 15.44 5.55
C LEU A 64 -13.43 15.24 4.37
N ALA A 65 -13.33 16.21 3.46
CA ALA A 65 -12.42 16.18 2.33
C ALA A 65 -10.96 16.09 2.78
N SER A 66 -10.55 16.87 3.78
CA SER A 66 -9.19 16.85 4.30
C SER A 66 -8.75 15.51 4.91
N ALA A 67 -9.71 14.67 5.33
CA ALA A 67 -9.44 13.35 5.87
C ALA A 67 -9.24 12.27 4.77
N VAL A 68 -9.60 12.53 3.51
CA VAL A 68 -9.52 11.53 2.42
C VAL A 68 -8.08 11.14 2.13
N GLY A 69 -7.18 12.10 1.93
CA GLY A 69 -5.76 11.84 1.67
C GLY A 69 -5.06 11.05 2.79
N PRO A 70 -5.15 11.50 4.06
CA PRO A 70 -4.69 10.76 5.22
C PRO A 70 -5.23 9.34 5.31
N MET A 71 -6.54 9.14 5.12
CA MET A 71 -7.16 7.83 5.20
C MET A 71 -6.74 6.92 4.07
N ALA A 72 -6.57 7.45 2.85
CA ALA A 72 -6.01 6.74 1.71
C ALA A 72 -4.58 6.25 2.00
N TRP A 73 -3.74 7.10 2.62
CA TRP A 73 -2.40 6.72 3.05
C TRP A 73 -2.41 5.63 4.10
N VAL A 74 -3.26 5.76 5.13
CA VAL A 74 -3.40 4.74 6.19
C VAL A 74 -3.86 3.40 5.61
N CYS A 75 -4.82 3.40 4.69
CA CYS A 75 -5.24 2.20 3.97
C CYS A 75 -4.05 1.53 3.29
N PHE A 76 -3.26 2.31 2.53
CA PHE A 76 -2.08 1.78 1.86
C PHE A 76 -1.03 1.27 2.86
N ALA A 77 -0.72 2.04 3.91
CA ALA A 77 0.26 1.66 4.91
C ALA A 77 -0.10 0.34 5.64
N THR A 78 -1.40 0.08 5.83
CA THR A 78 -1.86 -1.19 6.44
C THR A 78 -1.75 -2.39 5.51
N PHE A 79 -1.77 -2.20 4.18
CA PHE A 79 -1.49 -3.27 3.22
C PHE A 79 0.00 -3.64 3.16
N VAL A 80 0.88 -2.70 3.46
CA VAL A 80 2.35 -2.85 3.38
C VAL A 80 2.99 -3.13 4.75
N ALA A 81 2.26 -3.03 5.87
CA ALA A 81 2.80 -3.22 7.22
C ALA A 81 2.94 -4.69 7.60
N GLU A 82 4.05 -5.06 8.24
CA GLU A 82 4.21 -6.38 8.86
C GLU A 82 3.19 -6.62 9.98
N PRO A 83 2.64 -7.84 10.10
CA PRO A 83 1.87 -8.24 11.27
C PRO A 83 2.75 -8.12 12.51
N GLY A 84 2.37 -7.26 13.45
CA GLY A 84 3.10 -7.07 14.72
C GLY A 84 3.84 -5.75 14.89
N ASN A 85 4.21 -5.04 13.83
CA ASN A 85 4.88 -3.74 13.91
C ASN A 85 3.92 -2.55 13.68
N ARG A 86 2.76 -2.59 14.34
CA ARG A 86 1.78 -1.51 14.33
C ARG A 86 2.17 -0.44 15.36
N SER A 87 3.21 0.33 15.08
CA SER A 87 3.51 1.50 15.91
C SER A 87 2.38 2.52 15.78
N ALA A 88 1.61 2.71 16.84
CA ALA A 88 0.55 3.72 16.93
C ALA A 88 1.05 5.15 16.58
N TYR A 89 2.34 5.40 16.79
CA TYR A 89 3.02 6.65 16.45
C TYR A 89 3.08 6.94 14.94
N ARG A 90 2.83 5.95 14.10
CA ARG A 90 2.93 6.08 12.64
C ARG A 90 1.68 6.73 12.02
N PHE A 91 0.57 6.77 12.73
CA PHE A 91 -0.71 7.30 12.23
C PHE A 91 -1.03 8.71 12.75
N TRP A 92 -0.43 9.13 13.84
CA TRP A 92 -0.73 10.40 14.46
C TRP A 92 -0.48 11.64 13.55
N PRO A 93 0.56 11.71 12.68
CA PRO A 93 0.74 12.87 11.80
C PRO A 93 -0.40 13.05 10.80
N HIS A 94 -1.13 11.96 10.51
CA HIS A 94 -2.24 11.97 9.57
C HIS A 94 -3.55 12.54 10.15
N ILE A 95 -3.57 12.87 11.44
CA ILE A 95 -4.66 13.59 12.12
C ILE A 95 -4.48 15.11 11.95
N LEU A 96 -3.26 15.58 11.73
CA LEU A 96 -2.96 17.01 11.61
C LEU A 96 -3.72 17.72 10.48
N PRO A 97 -3.84 17.17 9.24
CA PRO A 97 -4.57 17.83 8.17
C PRO A 97 -6.04 18.12 8.49
N PRO A 98 -6.87 17.16 8.97
CA PRO A 98 -8.24 17.47 9.39
C PRO A 98 -8.32 18.44 10.55
N LEU A 99 -7.40 18.38 11.50
CA LEU A 99 -7.34 19.32 12.62
C LEU A 99 -7.03 20.74 12.14
N LEU A 100 -6.05 20.90 11.25
CA LEU A 100 -5.70 22.18 10.64
C LEU A 100 -6.89 22.78 9.87
N VAL A 101 -7.57 21.98 9.06
CA VAL A 101 -8.74 22.45 8.30
C VAL A 101 -9.88 22.82 9.24
N THR A 102 -10.11 22.10 10.33
CA THR A 102 -11.10 22.45 11.34
C THR A 102 -10.78 23.81 11.99
N LEU A 103 -9.53 24.06 12.32
CA LEU A 103 -9.09 25.34 12.88
C LEU A 103 -9.28 26.48 11.86
N LEU A 104 -8.88 26.27 10.61
CA LEU A 104 -9.02 27.27 9.55
C LEU A 104 -10.49 27.55 9.20
N ALA A 105 -11.36 26.54 9.27
CA ALA A 105 -12.78 26.74 9.03
C ALA A 105 -13.43 27.74 10.01
N VAL A 106 -12.89 27.84 11.22
CA VAL A 106 -13.35 28.77 12.25
C VAL A 106 -12.59 30.10 12.19
N ALA A 107 -11.26 30.05 12.07
CA ALA A 107 -10.40 31.22 12.23
C ALA A 107 -10.18 32.01 10.91
N SER A 108 -10.12 31.33 9.77
CA SER A 108 -9.69 31.95 8.50
C SER A 108 -10.21 31.18 7.29
N PRO A 109 -11.54 31.21 7.01
CA PRO A 109 -12.14 30.41 5.95
C PRO A 109 -11.58 30.66 4.54
N GLN A 110 -11.01 31.84 4.31
CA GLN A 110 -10.41 32.20 3.00
C GLN A 110 -9.21 31.32 2.58
N TRP A 111 -8.60 30.59 3.52
CA TRP A 111 -7.46 29.71 3.26
C TRP A 111 -7.86 28.23 3.06
N LEU A 112 -9.15 27.90 3.22
CA LEU A 112 -9.62 26.50 3.15
C LEU A 112 -9.30 25.83 1.81
N ASP A 113 -9.63 26.49 0.71
CA ASP A 113 -9.45 25.92 -0.64
C ASP A 113 -7.97 25.64 -0.92
N LEU A 114 -7.10 26.61 -0.65
CA LEU A 114 -5.65 26.47 -0.86
C LEU A 114 -5.07 25.34 0.03
N THR A 115 -5.53 25.26 1.28
CA THR A 115 -5.09 24.21 2.21
C THR A 115 -5.54 22.82 1.77
N LEU A 116 -6.77 22.67 1.29
CA LEU A 116 -7.27 21.40 0.76
C LEU A 116 -6.49 20.96 -0.48
N ILE A 117 -6.26 21.87 -1.42
CA ILE A 117 -5.45 21.61 -2.62
C ILE A 117 -4.03 21.16 -2.21
N ALA A 118 -3.41 21.84 -1.25
CA ALA A 118 -2.08 21.47 -0.75
C ALA A 118 -2.06 20.08 -0.09
N ILE A 119 -3.06 19.75 0.74
CA ILE A 119 -3.19 18.44 1.37
C ILE A 119 -3.32 17.35 0.30
N PHE A 120 -4.25 17.49 -0.64
CA PHE A 120 -4.43 16.50 -1.70
C PHE A 120 -3.18 16.34 -2.57
N ALA A 121 -2.52 17.44 -2.93
CA ALA A 121 -1.28 17.41 -3.70
C ALA A 121 -0.15 16.67 -2.95
N CYS A 122 0.04 16.95 -1.66
CA CYS A 122 1.02 16.27 -0.84
C CYS A 122 0.79 14.75 -0.78
N TYR A 123 -0.46 14.31 -0.56
CA TYR A 123 -0.78 12.89 -0.51
C TYR A 123 -0.74 12.23 -1.89
N ALA A 124 -1.18 12.91 -2.96
CA ALA A 124 -1.07 12.42 -4.33
C ALA A 124 0.40 12.19 -4.72
N VAL A 125 1.29 13.15 -4.42
CA VAL A 125 2.72 13.02 -4.66
C VAL A 125 3.34 11.91 -3.81
N ALA A 126 2.98 11.82 -2.53
CA ALA A 126 3.50 10.80 -1.63
C ALA A 126 3.12 9.38 -2.07
N LEU A 127 1.84 9.16 -2.46
CA LEU A 127 1.37 7.89 -2.99
C LEU A 127 1.94 7.60 -4.38
N GLY A 128 2.00 8.62 -5.25
CA GLY A 128 2.58 8.52 -6.59
C GLY A 128 4.06 8.13 -6.56
N ARG A 129 4.86 8.73 -5.66
CA ARG A 129 6.27 8.35 -5.46
C ARG A 129 6.43 6.91 -5.01
N ARG A 130 5.53 6.41 -4.17
CA ARG A 130 5.51 5.01 -3.78
C ARG A 130 5.10 4.09 -4.92
N ALA A 131 4.13 4.50 -5.73
CA ALA A 131 3.75 3.80 -6.94
C ALA A 131 4.88 3.75 -7.98
N TRP A 132 5.69 4.80 -8.09
CA TRP A 132 6.82 4.86 -9.04
C TRP A 132 7.97 3.92 -8.66
N GLY A 133 8.12 3.59 -7.38
CA GLY A 133 9.11 2.62 -6.89
C GLY A 133 8.88 1.17 -7.35
N GLY A 134 7.85 0.92 -8.15
CA GLY A 134 7.53 -0.39 -8.68
C GLY A 134 6.94 -1.35 -7.64
N THR A 135 6.79 -2.61 -8.06
CA THR A 135 6.31 -3.69 -7.18
C THR A 135 7.26 -3.99 -6.02
N ASP A 136 8.52 -3.57 -6.14
CA ASP A 136 9.56 -3.80 -5.12
C ASP A 136 9.41 -2.89 -3.89
N ALA A 137 8.80 -1.70 -4.06
CA ALA A 137 8.43 -0.85 -2.92
C ALA A 137 7.31 -1.47 -2.08
N LEU A 138 6.68 -2.54 -2.57
CA LEU A 138 5.58 -3.29 -1.98
C LEU A 138 6.04 -4.63 -1.39
N ASP A 139 7.28 -4.71 -0.98
CA ASP A 139 8.00 -5.91 -0.53
C ASP A 139 7.30 -6.77 0.53
N LEU A 140 6.26 -6.25 1.18
CA LEU A 140 5.45 -6.95 2.17
C LEU A 140 4.10 -7.41 1.60
N ALA A 141 3.72 -6.95 0.41
CA ALA A 141 2.62 -7.55 -0.31
C ALA A 141 3.05 -8.95 -0.77
N ARG A 142 2.18 -9.94 -0.58
CA ARG A 142 2.43 -11.29 -1.10
C ARG A 142 2.81 -11.20 -2.57
N PHE A 143 3.69 -12.07 -3.02
CA PHE A 143 4.10 -12.18 -4.42
C PHE A 143 2.91 -12.16 -5.40
N ASP A 144 1.78 -12.74 -5.00
CA ASP A 144 0.54 -12.78 -5.80
C ASP A 144 -0.24 -11.47 -5.80
N ASP A 145 -0.15 -10.68 -4.73
CA ASP A 145 -0.97 -9.48 -4.53
C ASP A 145 -0.25 -8.20 -4.95
N ALA A 146 1.07 -8.24 -5.11
CA ALA A 146 1.89 -7.07 -5.42
C ALA A 146 1.42 -6.27 -6.66
N PRO A 147 1.06 -6.90 -7.81
CA PRO A 147 0.57 -6.16 -8.96
C PRO A 147 -0.79 -5.50 -8.70
N LEU A 148 -1.63 -6.15 -7.88
CA LEU A 148 -2.98 -5.68 -7.56
C LEU A 148 -2.91 -4.48 -6.62
N VAL A 149 -2.08 -4.57 -5.58
CA VAL A 149 -1.80 -3.48 -4.63
C VAL A 149 -1.14 -2.30 -5.34
N HIS A 150 -0.21 -2.57 -6.26
CA HIS A 150 0.43 -1.53 -7.07
C HIS A 150 -0.58 -0.77 -7.94
N ARG A 151 -1.48 -1.47 -8.64
CA ARG A 151 -2.54 -0.84 -9.44
C ARG A 151 -3.52 -0.04 -8.57
N SER A 152 -3.89 -0.57 -7.41
CA SER A 152 -4.78 0.17 -6.49
C SER A 152 -4.14 1.44 -5.96
N LEU A 153 -2.82 1.42 -5.71
CA LEU A 153 -2.03 2.60 -5.33
C LEU A 153 -1.98 3.65 -6.44
N GLN A 154 -1.75 3.23 -7.69
CA GLN A 154 -1.78 4.12 -8.85
C GLN A 154 -3.14 4.77 -9.03
N ILE A 155 -4.23 4.00 -8.92
CA ILE A 155 -5.60 4.50 -9.02
C ILE A 155 -5.87 5.52 -7.90
N MET A 156 -5.45 5.23 -6.68
CA MET A 156 -5.64 6.14 -5.54
C MET A 156 -4.86 7.45 -5.71
N ALA A 157 -3.61 7.38 -6.18
CA ALA A 157 -2.81 8.57 -6.49
C ALA A 157 -3.44 9.40 -7.63
N ALA A 158 -3.92 8.74 -8.70
CA ALA A 158 -4.62 9.39 -9.81
C ALA A 158 -5.93 10.06 -9.36
N THR A 159 -6.67 9.42 -8.45
CA THR A 159 -7.90 9.96 -7.87
C THR A 159 -7.64 11.25 -7.08
N LEU A 160 -6.60 11.27 -6.24
CA LEU A 160 -6.22 12.47 -5.50
C LEU A 160 -5.71 13.58 -6.41
N LEU A 161 -4.95 13.23 -7.46
CA LEU A 161 -4.49 14.21 -8.45
C LEU A 161 -5.68 14.84 -9.21
N LEU A 162 -6.67 14.03 -9.58
CA LEU A 162 -7.89 14.52 -10.20
C LEU A 162 -8.66 15.47 -9.27
N ALA A 163 -8.72 15.16 -7.97
CA ALA A 163 -9.30 16.04 -6.96
C ALA A 163 -8.55 17.39 -6.89
N VAL A 164 -7.21 17.37 -6.90
CA VAL A 164 -6.37 18.61 -6.96
C VAL A 164 -6.75 19.45 -8.16
N ILE A 165 -6.88 18.85 -9.34
CA ILE A 165 -7.25 19.55 -10.57
C ILE A 165 -8.65 20.16 -10.46
N ALA A 166 -9.63 19.39 -10.00
CA ALA A 166 -11.00 19.83 -9.83
C ALA A 166 -11.11 21.00 -8.84
N ASP A 167 -10.49 20.87 -7.65
CA ASP A 167 -10.51 21.92 -6.63
C ASP A 167 -9.77 23.20 -7.10
N SER A 168 -8.68 23.03 -7.85
CA SER A 168 -7.98 24.19 -8.44
C SER A 168 -8.83 24.91 -9.48
N LEU A 169 -9.57 24.16 -10.32
CA LEU A 169 -10.48 24.75 -11.31
C LEU A 169 -11.65 25.46 -10.63
N ILE A 170 -12.22 24.88 -9.55
CA ILE A 170 -13.29 25.51 -8.76
C ILE A 170 -12.78 26.78 -8.10
N ALA A 171 -11.58 26.76 -7.49
CA ALA A 171 -10.99 27.93 -6.86
C ALA A 171 -10.70 29.05 -7.89
N LEU A 172 -10.32 28.70 -9.11
CA LEU A 172 -10.13 29.65 -10.20
C LEU A 172 -11.47 30.23 -10.66
N ASP A 173 -12.49 29.38 -10.85
CA ASP A 173 -13.85 29.81 -11.27
C ASP A 173 -14.47 30.78 -10.27
N LEU A 174 -14.34 30.50 -8.97
CA LEU A 174 -14.80 31.38 -7.89
C LEU A 174 -14.10 32.76 -7.88
N ARG A 175 -12.85 32.83 -8.34
CA ARG A 175 -12.08 34.09 -8.39
C ARG A 175 -12.28 34.90 -9.67
N VAL A 176 -12.52 34.24 -10.79
CA VAL A 176 -12.51 34.88 -12.13
C VAL A 176 -13.92 34.99 -12.71
N PHE A 177 -14.80 34.04 -12.40
CA PHE A 177 -16.12 33.91 -13.01
C PHE A 177 -17.26 33.86 -11.97
N ASP A 178 -16.99 34.32 -10.74
CA ASP A 178 -17.95 34.36 -9.64
C ASP A 178 -18.69 33.02 -9.40
N GLY A 179 -18.02 31.89 -9.66
CA GLY A 179 -18.58 30.55 -9.44
C GLY A 179 -19.59 30.08 -10.49
N SER A 180 -19.63 30.71 -11.64
CA SER A 180 -20.63 30.41 -12.70
C SER A 180 -20.54 28.98 -13.23
N TYR A 181 -19.35 28.38 -13.22
CA TYR A 181 -19.06 27.03 -13.73
C TYR A 181 -18.81 26.00 -12.63
N ALA A 182 -18.71 26.39 -11.37
CA ALA A 182 -18.32 25.51 -10.26
C ALA A 182 -19.21 24.26 -10.15
N ALA A 183 -20.54 24.40 -10.26
CA ALA A 183 -21.46 23.26 -10.23
C ALA A 183 -21.24 22.28 -11.40
N THR A 184 -20.89 22.81 -12.59
CA THR A 184 -20.59 21.98 -13.77
C THR A 184 -19.25 21.27 -13.58
N ILE A 185 -18.23 21.93 -13.07
CA ILE A 185 -16.91 21.35 -12.77
C ILE A 185 -17.07 20.20 -11.76
N VAL A 186 -17.81 20.41 -10.67
CA VAL A 186 -18.12 19.37 -9.67
C VAL A 186 -18.80 18.17 -10.30
N THR A 187 -19.82 18.41 -11.16
CA THR A 187 -20.56 17.35 -11.81
C THR A 187 -19.67 16.53 -12.75
N VAL A 188 -18.90 17.19 -13.60
CA VAL A 188 -17.98 16.53 -14.55
C VAL A 188 -16.86 15.78 -13.82
N ALA A 189 -16.27 16.37 -12.77
CA ALA A 189 -15.21 15.74 -11.99
C ALA A 189 -15.69 14.54 -11.15
N THR A 190 -16.94 14.51 -10.74
CA THR A 190 -17.52 13.41 -9.94
C THR A 190 -17.54 12.10 -10.72
N ILE A 191 -17.78 12.10 -12.02
CA ILE A 191 -17.88 10.87 -12.84
C ILE A 191 -16.55 10.07 -12.82
N PRO A 192 -15.40 10.61 -13.27
CA PRO A 192 -14.15 9.86 -13.26
C PRO A 192 -13.70 9.52 -11.84
N LEU A 193 -13.98 10.39 -10.86
CA LEU A 193 -13.66 10.12 -9.45
C LEU A 193 -14.36 8.87 -8.94
N VAL A 194 -15.65 8.72 -9.19
CA VAL A 194 -16.44 7.54 -8.79
C VAL A 194 -15.99 6.29 -9.54
N LEU A 195 -15.70 6.40 -10.83
CA LEU A 195 -15.21 5.28 -11.62
C LEU A 195 -13.84 4.79 -11.12
N LEU A 196 -12.90 5.71 -10.84
CA LEU A 196 -11.59 5.39 -10.31
C LEU A 196 -11.68 4.77 -8.90
N LEU A 197 -12.51 5.34 -8.04
CA LEU A 197 -12.74 4.80 -6.70
C LEU A 197 -13.41 3.43 -6.75
N GLY A 198 -14.43 3.26 -7.61
CA GLY A 198 -15.09 1.98 -7.83
C GLY A 198 -14.12 0.92 -8.37
N ALA A 199 -13.27 1.27 -9.33
CA ALA A 199 -12.23 0.39 -9.85
C ALA A 199 -11.21 0.03 -8.76
N GLY A 200 -10.72 1.02 -8.01
CA GLY A 200 -9.78 0.80 -6.90
C GLY A 200 -10.38 -0.09 -5.81
N ALA A 201 -11.65 0.13 -5.47
CA ALA A 201 -12.40 -0.69 -4.52
C ALA A 201 -12.60 -2.12 -5.01
N ALA A 202 -12.99 -2.30 -6.29
CA ALA A 202 -13.15 -3.63 -6.90
C ALA A 202 -11.84 -4.40 -6.96
N ILE A 203 -10.72 -3.72 -7.17
CA ILE A 203 -9.39 -4.30 -7.15
C ILE A 203 -8.99 -4.66 -5.70
N ALA A 204 -9.16 -3.74 -4.76
CA ALA A 204 -8.83 -3.96 -3.36
C ALA A 204 -9.70 -5.06 -2.71
N SER A 205 -10.96 -5.21 -3.14
CA SER A 205 -11.85 -6.28 -2.65
C SER A 205 -11.47 -7.67 -3.17
N ARG A 206 -10.69 -7.77 -4.23
CA ARG A 206 -10.17 -9.03 -4.79
C ARG A 206 -8.84 -9.44 -4.18
N ALA A 207 -8.13 -8.51 -3.54
CA ALA A 207 -6.94 -8.85 -2.78
C ALA A 207 -7.36 -9.69 -1.57
N PRO A 208 -6.85 -10.92 -1.40
CA PRO A 208 -7.12 -11.69 -0.19
C PRO A 208 -6.62 -10.88 1.00
N PRO A 209 -7.35 -10.91 2.13
CA PRO A 209 -6.92 -10.22 3.34
C PRO A 209 -5.50 -10.67 3.67
N PRO A 210 -4.69 -9.78 4.30
CA PRO A 210 -3.51 -10.25 5.00
C PRO A 210 -4.04 -11.32 5.97
N ARG A 211 -3.90 -12.59 5.60
CA ARG A 211 -4.14 -13.65 6.57
C ARG A 211 -3.21 -13.30 7.72
N GLU A 212 -3.78 -12.93 8.87
CA GLU A 212 -3.09 -13.24 10.11
C GLU A 212 -2.53 -14.62 9.91
N PRO A 213 -1.26 -14.88 10.28
CA PRO A 213 -0.82 -16.25 10.33
C PRO A 213 -1.88 -16.91 11.22
N GLU A 214 -2.91 -17.51 10.57
CA GLU A 214 -3.63 -18.57 11.24
C GLU A 214 -2.47 -19.38 11.79
N ALA A 215 -2.43 -19.49 13.10
CA ALA A 215 -1.72 -20.58 13.72
C ALA A 215 -2.36 -21.82 13.08
N VAL A 216 -1.92 -22.12 11.88
CA VAL A 216 -2.20 -23.38 11.23
C VAL A 216 -1.58 -24.34 12.19
N GLN A 217 -2.43 -24.96 13.03
CA GLN A 217 -2.03 -26.20 13.65
C GLN A 217 -1.40 -26.97 12.49
N PRO A 218 -0.11 -27.34 12.59
CA PRO A 218 0.59 -27.95 11.49
C PRO A 218 -0.19 -29.23 11.14
N ALA A 219 -1.01 -29.14 10.10
CA ALA A 219 -1.48 -30.34 9.45
C ALA A 219 -0.21 -31.07 9.06
N PRO A 220 -0.06 -32.35 9.38
CA PRO A 220 1.15 -33.08 9.06
C PRO A 220 1.44 -32.90 7.58
N ALA A 221 2.69 -32.46 7.27
CA ALA A 221 3.13 -32.29 5.89
C ALA A 221 2.84 -33.58 5.15
N SER A 222 2.12 -33.53 4.05
CA SER A 222 1.95 -34.72 3.20
C SER A 222 3.27 -35.00 2.49
N ASP A 223 3.49 -36.25 2.12
CA ASP A 223 4.66 -36.64 1.32
C ASP A 223 4.71 -35.81 0.01
N ASP A 224 3.55 -35.48 -0.56
CA ASP A 224 3.44 -34.62 -1.73
C ASP A 224 3.94 -33.19 -1.46
N ASP A 225 3.59 -32.57 -0.32
CA ASP A 225 4.09 -31.26 0.07
C ASP A 225 5.62 -31.25 0.22
N THR A 226 6.19 -32.32 0.79
CA THR A 226 7.64 -32.50 0.94
C THR A 226 8.33 -32.64 -0.41
N HIS A 227 7.76 -33.43 -1.32
CA HIS A 227 8.26 -33.60 -2.70
C HIS A 227 8.21 -32.27 -3.49
N ILE A 228 7.17 -31.48 -3.33
CA ILE A 228 7.04 -30.14 -3.94
C ILE A 228 8.17 -29.23 -3.48
N VAL A 229 8.43 -29.17 -2.16
CA VAL A 229 9.50 -28.32 -1.62
C VAL A 229 10.89 -28.81 -2.05
N ALA A 230 11.14 -30.10 -2.07
CA ALA A 230 12.40 -30.68 -2.57
C ALA A 230 12.64 -30.33 -4.04
N ARG A 231 11.61 -30.42 -4.89
CA ARG A 231 11.68 -30.01 -6.30
C ARG A 231 11.95 -28.52 -6.45
N LEU A 232 11.33 -27.68 -5.63
CA LEU A 232 11.60 -26.25 -5.61
C LEU A 232 13.06 -25.96 -5.23
N ALA A 233 13.57 -26.59 -4.16
CA ALA A 233 14.95 -26.44 -3.72
C ALA A 233 15.93 -26.83 -4.85
N GLN A 234 15.66 -27.93 -5.55
CA GLN A 234 16.45 -28.36 -6.70
C GLN A 234 16.46 -27.29 -7.80
N LEU A 235 15.30 -26.73 -8.18
CA LEU A 235 15.21 -25.69 -9.20
C LEU A 235 15.97 -24.43 -8.79
N MET A 236 15.87 -24.01 -7.53
CA MET A 236 16.63 -22.88 -7.00
C MET A 236 18.13 -23.10 -7.09
N GLN A 237 18.61 -24.28 -6.70
CA GLN A 237 20.04 -24.61 -6.68
C GLN A 237 20.62 -24.84 -8.08
N THR A 238 19.92 -25.59 -8.94
CA THR A 238 20.47 -26.01 -10.25
C THR A 238 20.32 -24.91 -11.30
N GLN A 239 19.21 -24.17 -11.30
CA GLN A 239 18.94 -23.15 -12.31
C GLN A 239 19.20 -21.73 -11.80
N GLY A 240 19.50 -21.53 -10.51
CA GLY A 240 19.73 -20.23 -9.94
C GLY A 240 18.54 -19.27 -10.06
N LEU A 241 17.31 -19.81 -10.08
CA LEU A 241 16.09 -19.02 -10.33
C LEU A 241 15.91 -17.85 -9.36
N TYR A 242 16.44 -17.95 -8.15
CA TYR A 242 16.39 -16.89 -7.16
C TYR A 242 17.08 -15.57 -7.62
N ARG A 243 18.00 -15.65 -8.59
CA ARG A 243 18.69 -14.47 -9.16
C ARG A 243 17.84 -13.69 -10.15
N ASP A 244 16.76 -14.28 -10.65
CA ASP A 244 15.84 -13.60 -11.56
C ASP A 244 15.06 -12.52 -10.78
N HIS A 245 15.30 -11.24 -11.12
CA HIS A 245 14.63 -10.09 -10.54
C HIS A 245 13.12 -10.08 -10.80
N GLU A 246 12.68 -10.69 -11.89
CA GLU A 246 11.28 -10.77 -12.27
C GLU A 246 10.61 -12.07 -11.81
N LEU A 247 11.29 -12.88 -10.99
CA LEU A 247 10.71 -14.12 -10.48
C LEU A 247 9.48 -13.81 -9.62
N ASN A 248 8.37 -14.39 -10.01
CA ASN A 248 7.11 -14.34 -9.26
C ASN A 248 6.50 -15.74 -9.16
N LEU A 249 5.47 -15.88 -8.32
CA LEU A 249 4.81 -17.16 -8.08
C LEU A 249 4.33 -17.81 -9.39
N SER A 250 3.75 -17.04 -10.30
CA SER A 250 3.25 -17.59 -11.59
C SER A 250 4.37 -18.12 -12.48
N ARG A 251 5.52 -17.40 -12.54
CA ARG A 251 6.71 -17.88 -13.28
C ARG A 251 7.30 -19.13 -12.63
N LEU A 252 7.39 -19.11 -11.30
CA LEU A 252 7.93 -20.26 -10.55
C LEU A 252 7.02 -21.48 -10.70
N ALA A 253 5.71 -21.33 -10.59
CA ALA A 253 4.71 -22.37 -10.80
C ALA A 253 4.85 -23.01 -12.20
N ARG A 254 4.98 -22.19 -13.24
CA ARG A 254 5.19 -22.65 -14.62
C ARG A 254 6.52 -23.39 -14.77
N ARG A 255 7.62 -22.90 -14.15
CA ARG A 255 8.93 -23.57 -14.19
C ARG A 255 8.94 -24.90 -13.45
N ALA A 256 8.23 -24.95 -12.31
CA ALA A 256 8.09 -26.16 -11.51
C ALA A 256 7.12 -27.18 -12.13
N GLY A 257 6.21 -26.75 -13.01
CA GLY A 257 5.11 -27.58 -13.51
C GLY A 257 4.06 -27.90 -12.45
N ILE A 258 3.93 -27.02 -11.42
CA ILE A 258 3.06 -27.23 -10.27
C ILE A 258 2.15 -26.00 -10.12
N PRO A 259 0.84 -26.18 -9.88
CA PRO A 259 -0.07 -25.05 -9.67
C PRO A 259 0.40 -24.12 -8.54
N ALA A 260 0.33 -22.81 -8.75
CA ALA A 260 0.79 -21.78 -7.83
C ALA A 260 0.27 -21.94 -6.40
N ARG A 261 -1.00 -22.35 -6.27
CA ARG A 261 -1.64 -22.57 -4.96
C ARG A 261 -0.98 -23.72 -4.18
N HIS A 262 -0.59 -24.81 -4.88
CA HIS A 262 0.07 -25.96 -4.26
C HIS A 262 1.50 -25.61 -3.83
N LEU A 263 2.23 -24.82 -4.64
CA LEU A 263 3.55 -24.31 -4.27
C LEU A 263 3.52 -23.48 -2.97
N SER A 264 2.64 -22.48 -2.92
CA SER A 264 2.50 -21.62 -1.73
C SER A 264 2.08 -22.42 -0.51
N LYS A 265 1.16 -23.37 -0.66
CA LYS A 265 0.69 -24.23 0.42
C LYS A 265 1.81 -25.12 0.95
N ALA A 266 2.52 -25.84 0.07
CA ALA A 266 3.61 -26.74 0.44
C ALA A 266 4.75 -26.01 1.19
N VAL A 267 5.20 -24.86 0.66
CA VAL A 267 6.24 -24.07 1.32
C VAL A 267 5.79 -23.57 2.69
N ASN A 268 4.52 -23.17 2.83
CA ASN A 268 3.99 -22.72 4.12
C ASN A 268 3.93 -23.88 5.14
N ILE A 269 3.43 -25.06 4.74
CA ILE A 269 3.30 -26.21 5.63
C ILE A 269 4.67 -26.78 6.02
N VAL A 270 5.57 -26.98 5.04
CA VAL A 270 6.86 -27.66 5.28
C VAL A 270 7.89 -26.72 5.89
N CYS A 271 7.95 -25.47 5.41
CA CYS A 271 9.00 -24.51 5.82
C CYS A 271 8.51 -23.48 6.85
N GLY A 272 7.20 -23.36 7.12
CA GLY A 272 6.64 -22.32 7.99
C GLY A 272 6.83 -20.90 7.46
N LYS A 273 7.06 -20.73 6.16
CA LYS A 273 7.42 -19.46 5.50
C LYS A 273 6.52 -19.21 4.31
N ASN A 274 6.34 -17.96 3.93
CA ASN A 274 5.75 -17.66 2.64
C ASN A 274 6.78 -17.85 1.50
N LEU A 275 6.31 -17.96 0.26
CA LEU A 275 7.18 -18.25 -0.88
C LEU A 275 8.22 -17.15 -1.12
N SER A 276 7.89 -15.87 -0.88
CA SER A 276 8.84 -14.76 -0.99
C SER A 276 9.98 -14.91 0.00
N GLN A 277 9.67 -15.20 1.26
CA GLN A 277 10.69 -15.48 2.28
C GLN A 277 11.55 -16.69 1.91
N TYR A 278 10.93 -17.74 1.36
CA TYR A 278 11.65 -18.92 0.91
C TYR A 278 12.65 -18.60 -0.20
N VAL A 279 12.26 -17.85 -1.23
CA VAL A 279 13.15 -17.39 -2.31
C VAL A 279 14.23 -16.45 -1.76
N ASN A 280 13.86 -15.52 -0.88
CA ASN A 280 14.81 -14.58 -0.29
C ASN A 280 15.85 -15.29 0.58
N ASP A 281 15.52 -16.39 1.24
CA ASP A 281 16.49 -17.18 1.99
C ASP A 281 17.63 -17.71 1.08
N PHE A 282 17.32 -18.16 -0.15
CA PHE A 282 18.33 -18.54 -1.14
C PHE A 282 19.18 -17.33 -1.58
N ARG A 283 18.53 -16.18 -1.83
CA ARG A 283 19.23 -14.94 -2.19
C ARG A 283 20.20 -14.49 -1.09
N ILE A 284 19.78 -14.55 0.19
CA ILE A 284 20.63 -14.16 1.32
C ILE A 284 21.74 -15.18 1.56
N ALA A 285 21.49 -16.47 1.40
CA ALA A 285 22.54 -17.50 1.48
C ALA A 285 23.63 -17.25 0.44
N GLU A 286 23.27 -16.93 -0.80
CA GLU A 286 24.23 -16.57 -1.84
C GLU A 286 24.93 -15.24 -1.53
N ALA A 287 24.22 -14.23 -1.00
CA ALA A 287 24.81 -12.98 -0.59
C ALA A 287 25.88 -13.17 0.51
N CYS A 288 25.60 -14.01 1.50
CA CYS A 288 26.59 -14.37 2.53
C CYS A 288 27.85 -14.98 1.91
N ARG A 289 27.69 -15.90 0.96
CA ARG A 289 28.79 -16.52 0.23
C ARG A 289 29.63 -15.53 -0.59
N LEU A 290 28.96 -14.53 -1.21
CA LEU A 290 29.65 -13.48 -1.99
C LEU A 290 30.32 -12.46 -1.07
N LEU A 291 29.74 -12.16 0.09
CA LEU A 291 30.33 -11.27 1.08
C LEU A 291 31.63 -11.81 1.71
N GLU A 292 31.81 -13.12 1.74
CA GLU A 292 33.06 -13.78 2.18
C GLU A 292 34.19 -13.66 1.14
N LYS A 293 33.85 -13.37 -0.13
CA LYS A 293 34.83 -13.09 -1.18
C LYS A 293 35.17 -11.60 -1.18
N ALA A 294 36.38 -11.24 -0.73
CA ALA A 294 36.79 -9.96 -0.17
C ALA A 294 36.50 -8.66 -0.97
N ASP A 295 36.34 -8.65 -2.30
CA ASP A 295 36.47 -7.41 -3.09
C ASP A 295 35.19 -6.92 -3.78
N ILE A 296 34.03 -7.53 -3.53
CA ILE A 296 32.79 -7.13 -4.20
C ILE A 296 32.04 -6.09 -3.36
N ALA A 297 31.70 -4.95 -3.95
CA ALA A 297 30.89 -3.94 -3.26
C ALA A 297 29.51 -4.52 -2.85
N VAL A 298 29.04 -4.20 -1.65
CA VAL A 298 27.73 -4.68 -1.16
C VAL A 298 26.60 -4.32 -2.14
N THR A 299 26.69 -3.14 -2.76
CA THR A 299 25.71 -2.69 -3.77
C THR A 299 25.64 -3.60 -5.00
N THR A 300 26.79 -4.12 -5.46
CA THR A 300 26.85 -5.07 -6.56
C THR A 300 26.20 -6.40 -6.17
N ILE A 301 26.53 -6.91 -4.96
CA ILE A 301 25.94 -8.14 -4.44
C ILE A 301 24.40 -8.07 -4.38
N VAL A 302 23.85 -6.92 -3.98
CA VAL A 302 22.39 -6.73 -3.92
C VAL A 302 21.73 -7.12 -5.25
N TYR A 303 22.25 -6.61 -6.35
CA TYR A 303 21.70 -6.88 -7.68
C TYR A 303 22.04 -8.28 -8.17
N ASP A 304 23.25 -8.77 -7.96
CA ASP A 304 23.70 -10.10 -8.42
C ASP A 304 22.88 -11.25 -7.81
N VAL A 305 22.41 -11.08 -6.57
CA VAL A 305 21.58 -12.09 -5.89
C VAL A 305 20.08 -11.96 -6.17
N GLY A 306 19.65 -10.97 -6.97
CA GLY A 306 18.29 -10.84 -7.43
C GLY A 306 17.42 -9.86 -6.63
N PHE A 307 17.98 -8.99 -5.77
CA PHE A 307 17.22 -7.89 -5.17
C PHE A 307 17.27 -6.65 -6.07
N LEU A 308 16.16 -5.93 -6.13
CA LEU A 308 16.05 -4.68 -6.90
C LEU A 308 16.35 -3.44 -6.05
N THR A 309 16.23 -3.54 -4.71
CA THR A 309 16.49 -2.42 -3.81
C THR A 309 17.39 -2.80 -2.64
N LYS A 310 18.29 -1.88 -2.29
CA LYS A 310 19.18 -2.04 -1.11
C LYS A 310 18.38 -2.13 0.20
N SER A 311 17.23 -1.43 0.28
CA SER A 311 16.39 -1.44 1.47
C SER A 311 15.78 -2.80 1.74
N ASN A 312 15.25 -3.48 0.69
CA ASN A 312 14.72 -4.83 0.80
C ASN A 312 15.79 -5.82 1.18
N PHE A 313 16.93 -5.77 0.46
CA PHE A 313 18.07 -6.62 0.76
C PHE A 313 18.51 -6.50 2.24
N ASN A 314 18.71 -5.29 2.74
CA ASN A 314 19.14 -5.07 4.13
C ASN A 314 18.13 -5.62 5.15
N ARG A 315 16.82 -5.45 4.88
CA ARG A 315 15.77 -5.99 5.74
C ARG A 315 15.80 -7.52 5.76
N GLU A 316 15.81 -8.16 4.60
CA GLU A 316 15.83 -9.62 4.47
C GLU A 316 17.13 -10.21 4.99
N PHE A 317 18.27 -9.52 4.76
CA PHE A 317 19.56 -9.92 5.30
C PHE A 317 19.54 -9.93 6.82
N ARG A 318 19.00 -8.86 7.44
CA ARG A 318 18.85 -8.81 8.91
C ARG A 318 17.87 -9.86 9.42
N ARG A 319 16.76 -10.12 8.69
CA ARG A 319 15.80 -11.17 9.06
C ARG A 319 16.46 -12.56 9.13
N VAL A 320 17.33 -12.89 8.17
CA VAL A 320 17.93 -14.22 8.05
C VAL A 320 19.17 -14.36 8.94
N THR A 321 20.01 -13.31 9.00
CA THR A 321 21.33 -13.39 9.66
C THR A 321 21.38 -12.72 11.03
N GLY A 322 20.39 -11.92 11.38
CA GLY A 322 20.39 -11.09 12.61
C GLY A 322 21.27 -9.83 12.52
N MET A 323 22.07 -9.67 11.48
CA MET A 323 23.07 -8.60 11.31
C MET A 323 22.83 -7.82 10.02
N ASN A 324 23.46 -6.64 9.88
CA ASN A 324 23.53 -5.98 8.58
C ASN A 324 24.69 -6.56 7.72
N PRO A 325 24.67 -6.37 6.38
CA PRO A 325 25.68 -6.95 5.48
C PRO A 325 27.10 -6.51 5.78
N THR A 326 27.29 -5.28 6.24
CA THR A 326 28.62 -4.73 6.57
C THR A 326 29.16 -5.34 7.87
N GLU A 327 28.31 -5.46 8.89
CA GLU A 327 28.64 -6.15 10.13
C GLU A 327 28.99 -7.62 9.88
N TRP A 328 28.20 -8.30 9.06
CA TRP A 328 28.45 -9.70 8.67
C TRP A 328 29.84 -9.86 8.03
N ARG A 329 30.17 -9.00 7.07
CA ARG A 329 31.48 -9.02 6.41
C ARG A 329 32.63 -8.81 7.42
N SER A 330 32.51 -7.81 8.31
CA SER A 330 33.50 -7.52 9.31
C SER A 330 33.73 -8.67 10.28
N CYS A 331 32.69 -9.31 10.76
CA CYS A 331 32.77 -10.46 11.66
C CYS A 331 33.43 -11.68 11.01
N ARG A 332 33.26 -11.91 9.70
CA ARG A 332 33.85 -13.06 9.00
C ARG A 332 35.26 -12.84 8.52
N MET A 333 35.66 -11.58 8.28
CA MET A 333 37.01 -11.22 7.85
C MET A 333 37.97 -10.92 8.98
N GLY A 334 37.57 -11.11 10.24
CA GLY A 334 38.46 -10.98 11.42
C GLY A 334 38.78 -9.53 11.83
N GLY A 335 37.92 -8.57 11.46
CA GLY A 335 38.02 -7.18 11.94
C GLY A 335 37.32 -7.00 13.30
N PRO A 336 37.84 -6.08 14.19
CA PRO A 336 37.16 -5.80 15.45
C PRO A 336 35.77 -5.21 15.20
N VAL A 337 34.79 -5.78 15.83
CA VAL A 337 33.42 -5.24 15.85
C VAL A 337 33.45 -3.89 16.55
N GLN A 338 33.33 -2.79 15.83
CA GLN A 338 32.89 -1.53 16.42
C GLN A 338 31.46 -1.68 16.88
N VAL A 339 31.26 -2.07 18.11
CA VAL A 339 29.99 -2.01 18.81
C VAL A 339 29.76 -0.53 19.09
N ASP A 340 28.86 0.05 18.32
CA ASP A 340 28.39 1.42 18.55
C ASP A 340 27.67 1.45 19.91
N SER A 341 28.35 2.03 20.90
CA SER A 341 27.97 2.05 22.32
C SER A 341 26.85 3.05 22.63
N ALA A 342 26.05 3.45 21.65
CA ALA A 342 25.03 4.51 21.77
C ALA A 342 23.61 4.02 22.10
N SER A 343 23.41 2.81 22.63
CA SER A 343 22.09 2.35 23.03
C SER A 343 22.06 1.50 24.32
N ARG A 344 22.76 1.95 25.35
CA ARG A 344 22.47 1.49 26.72
C ARG A 344 22.35 2.68 27.64
N GLY A 345 21.18 3.24 27.75
CA GLY A 345 20.74 4.12 28.79
C GLY A 345 19.39 3.63 29.29
N PHE A 346 19.42 2.75 30.29
CA PHE A 346 18.33 2.57 31.24
C PHE A 346 18.83 3.02 32.61
N PRO A 347 17.99 3.63 33.45
CA PRO A 347 17.31 2.83 34.44
C PRO A 347 15.82 2.64 34.15
#